data_8f1cd03e3115589744fafa692e36efca
#
_entry.id   8f1cd03e3115589744fafa692e36efca
#
_cell.length_a   1.000
_cell.length_b   1.000
_cell.length_c   1.000
_cell.angle_alpha   90.00
_cell.angle_beta   90.00
_cell.angle_gamma   90.00
#
_symmetry.space_group_name_H-M   'P 1'
#
loop_
_entity.id
_entity.type
_entity.pdbx_description
1 polymer ?
#
loop_
_entity_poly.entity_id
_entity_poly.type
_entity_poly.pdbx_seq_one_letter_code
_entity_poly.pdbx_strand_id
1 'polypeptide(L)'
;MDRSLFSLFGHGVLRFAALGVATLGFVGSSPGIPAGGAKPEDDWRLLEPVTYENLTVFPVVSASGHDTRAFLTLEEALSSGEIIVREQGAETIVRNRDRNRPVPRGYGAPSVNQLVLINRSKRPLMLLAGELVSGGKQDRIIAKDRIVPPGAEPLPLDVFCVEHGRWSNGAQFSAANTIVHPSVREQAAVKQNQSDVWASVTAGSVATESLAAPPAAAPRMSADAINEAVRTEAPTQSYNKIYNSRAIGGSVDSFVEEVQRRFRRETSGLKGERVVGVVIAYGGEVAWSDIFASGELFDQYWNKLLRSYAVEALARPTLREKASSEDAREFLRRLNGRETTESEPGVYRWLEISEGSLSQIELDALQPKTITLHRLVLRRTS
;
A
#
# COMPACT_ATOMS: atom_id res chain seq x y z
N MET A 1 22.83 19.45 73.08
CA MET A 1 24.24 19.04 73.29
C MET A 1 24.82 19.05 71.90
N ASP A 2 25.39 20.07 71.55
CA ASP A 2 26.68 20.69 71.79
C ASP A 2 27.68 20.41 70.67
N ARG A 3 27.99 21.45 70.02
CA ARG A 3 29.27 22.10 69.65
C ARG A 3 29.93 21.56 68.38
N SER A 4 30.00 22.35 67.34
CA SER A 4 30.85 23.52 67.03
C SER A 4 32.34 23.17 66.92
N LEU A 5 33.00 23.54 65.83
CA LEU A 5 34.04 24.56 65.75
C LEU A 5 34.83 24.44 64.44
N PHE A 6 34.84 25.54 63.69
CA PHE A 6 35.99 26.37 63.23
C PHE A 6 37.17 25.63 62.57
N SER A 7 37.64 26.09 61.38
CA SER A 7 38.51 27.24 61.16
C SER A 7 39.03 27.23 59.71
N LEU A 8 38.80 28.22 58.89
CA LEU A 8 39.72 29.34 58.53
C LEU A 8 40.93 29.01 57.62
N PHE A 9 41.02 29.86 56.61
CA PHE A 9 42.16 30.34 55.85
C PHE A 9 42.56 29.63 54.55
N GLY A 10 42.57 30.48 53.51
CA GLY A 10 43.39 30.29 52.33
C GLY A 10 42.94 31.11 51.13
N HIS A 11 43.22 32.43 51.09
CA HIS A 11 43.10 33.25 49.91
C HIS A 11 44.15 32.83 48.87
N GLY A 12 43.71 32.41 47.71
CA GLY A 12 44.55 32.25 46.54
C GLY A 12 43.90 32.89 45.33
N VAL A 13 44.27 34.14 45.09
CA VAL A 13 43.89 34.86 43.86
C VAL A 13 44.71 34.33 42.70
N LEU A 14 44.10 33.56 41.85
CA LEU A 14 44.73 33.16 40.60
C LEU A 14 44.03 33.92 39.46
N ARG A 15 44.75 34.90 38.92
CA ARG A 15 44.37 35.62 37.69
C ARG A 15 44.50 34.65 36.50
N PHE A 16 43.40 34.26 35.91
CA PHE A 16 43.44 33.64 34.60
C PHE A 16 43.24 34.71 33.54
N ALA A 17 44.24 34.83 32.68
CA ALA A 17 44.23 35.62 31.49
C ALA A 17 43.18 35.06 30.52
N ALA A 18 42.25 35.89 30.06
CA ALA A 18 41.31 35.58 29.00
C ALA A 18 42.06 35.53 27.68
N LEU A 19 42.30 34.29 27.18
CA LEU A 19 42.71 34.09 25.79
C LEU A 19 41.42 34.07 24.95
N GLY A 20 41.21 35.16 24.22
CA GLY A 20 40.11 35.22 23.24
C GLY A 20 40.38 34.29 22.07
N VAL A 21 39.65 33.18 22.03
CA VAL A 21 39.57 32.34 20.83
C VAL A 21 38.50 32.94 19.94
N ALA A 22 38.93 33.65 18.90
CA ALA A 22 38.06 34.06 17.81
C ALA A 22 37.64 32.81 17.04
N THR A 23 36.43 32.30 17.30
CA THR A 23 35.79 31.32 16.47
C THR A 23 35.34 31.99 15.17
N LEU A 24 36.14 31.87 14.11
CA LEU A 24 35.70 32.11 12.75
C LEU A 24 34.58 31.10 12.46
N GLY A 25 33.35 31.63 12.47
CA GLY A 25 32.19 30.87 11.99
C GLY A 25 32.35 30.58 10.50
N PHE A 26 32.75 29.35 10.18
CA PHE A 26 32.60 28.82 8.86
C PHE A 26 31.10 28.63 8.66
N VAL A 27 30.46 29.58 7.98
CA VAL A 27 29.16 29.36 7.36
C VAL A 27 29.40 28.37 6.20
N GLY A 28 29.41 27.10 6.53
CA GLY A 28 29.36 26.06 5.54
C GLY A 28 27.99 26.11 4.88
N SER A 29 27.91 26.70 3.70
CA SER A 29 26.79 26.48 2.79
C SER A 29 26.77 25.00 2.51
N SER A 30 25.86 24.27 3.15
CA SER A 30 25.50 22.91 2.70
C SER A 30 25.15 23.04 1.22
N PRO A 31 25.73 22.24 0.32
CA PRO A 31 25.25 22.18 -1.05
C PRO A 31 23.78 21.76 -0.96
N GLY A 32 22.89 22.69 -1.31
CA GLY A 32 21.47 22.40 -1.44
C GLY A 32 21.34 21.17 -2.33
N ILE A 33 20.72 20.13 -1.81
CA ILE A 33 20.24 19.02 -2.64
C ILE A 33 19.46 19.71 -3.76
N PRO A 34 19.83 19.51 -5.05
CA PRO A 34 19.10 20.15 -6.12
C PRO A 34 17.64 19.74 -5.96
N ALA A 35 16.76 20.74 -5.80
CA ALA A 35 15.32 20.54 -5.85
C ALA A 35 15.07 19.65 -7.07
N GLY A 36 14.49 18.48 -6.82
CA GLY A 36 14.34 17.43 -7.83
C GLY A 36 13.79 18.07 -9.09
N GLY A 37 14.54 17.95 -10.19
CA GLY A 37 14.11 18.44 -11.49
C GLY A 37 12.69 17.90 -11.69
N ALA A 38 11.78 18.75 -12.17
CA ALA A 38 10.42 18.34 -12.48
C ALA A 38 10.51 17.03 -13.28
N LYS A 39 9.90 15.94 -12.75
CA LYS A 39 9.79 14.70 -13.52
C LYS A 39 9.14 15.09 -14.85
N PRO A 40 9.58 14.56 -16.01
CA PRO A 40 8.88 14.75 -17.25
C PRO A 40 7.40 14.50 -16.98
N GLU A 41 6.51 15.37 -17.45
CA GLU A 41 5.08 15.10 -17.41
C GLU A 41 4.90 13.70 -18.00
N ASP A 42 4.28 12.81 -17.23
CA ASP A 42 4.04 11.46 -17.67
C ASP A 42 3.24 11.53 -18.97
N ASP A 43 3.71 10.88 -20.03
CA ASP A 43 3.07 10.84 -21.36
C ASP A 43 1.83 9.92 -21.31
N TRP A 44 0.87 10.30 -20.45
CA TRP A 44 -0.35 9.54 -20.20
C TRP A 44 -1.52 10.15 -20.98
N ARG A 45 -2.31 9.27 -21.55
CA ARG A 45 -3.56 9.62 -22.20
C ARG A 45 -4.70 8.77 -21.64
N LEU A 46 -5.82 9.39 -21.35
CA LEU A 46 -7.05 8.68 -20.99
C LEU A 46 -7.77 8.21 -22.25
N LEU A 47 -8.25 6.98 -22.23
CA LEU A 47 -9.21 6.47 -23.20
C LEU A 47 -10.63 6.84 -22.79
N GLU A 48 -11.60 6.51 -23.66
CA GLU A 48 -13.02 6.62 -23.34
C GLU A 48 -13.37 5.78 -22.12
N PRO A 49 -14.18 6.30 -21.20
CA PRO A 49 -14.50 5.62 -19.97
C PRO A 49 -15.37 4.38 -20.19
N VAL A 50 -15.06 3.35 -19.45
CA VAL A 50 -15.87 2.14 -19.33
C VAL A 50 -16.76 2.28 -18.11
N THR A 51 -18.06 2.47 -18.32
CA THR A 51 -19.02 2.59 -17.21
C THR A 51 -19.92 1.37 -17.13
N TYR A 52 -20.05 0.85 -15.91
CA TYR A 52 -21.02 -0.19 -15.57
C TYR A 52 -21.61 0.09 -14.18
N GLU A 53 -22.94 0.23 -14.13
CA GLU A 53 -23.67 0.66 -12.94
C GLU A 53 -23.09 2.00 -12.37
N ASN A 54 -22.59 1.99 -11.13
CA ASN A 54 -21.98 3.16 -10.49
C ASN A 54 -20.46 3.22 -10.64
N LEU A 55 -19.82 2.22 -11.24
CA LEU A 55 -18.38 2.21 -11.49
C LEU A 55 -18.06 2.79 -12.86
N THR A 56 -17.17 3.75 -12.91
CA THR A 56 -16.55 4.25 -14.14
C THR A 56 -15.04 4.03 -14.06
N VAL A 57 -14.49 3.35 -15.07
CA VAL A 57 -13.06 3.06 -15.23
C VAL A 57 -12.55 3.84 -16.42
N PHE A 58 -11.59 4.73 -16.22
CA PHE A 58 -10.88 5.44 -17.26
C PHE A 58 -9.54 4.74 -17.49
N PRO A 59 -9.34 4.03 -18.61
CA PRO A 59 -8.05 3.42 -18.90
C PRO A 59 -7.01 4.51 -19.16
N VAL A 60 -5.83 4.37 -18.55
CA VAL A 60 -4.67 5.23 -18.76
C VAL A 60 -3.68 4.50 -19.64
N VAL A 61 -3.32 5.11 -20.79
CA VAL A 61 -2.36 4.53 -21.74
C VAL A 61 -1.11 5.39 -21.85
N SER A 62 0.00 4.74 -22.16
CA SER A 62 1.27 5.38 -22.50
C SER A 62 1.92 4.69 -23.70
N ALA A 63 2.57 5.49 -24.55
CA ALA A 63 3.45 4.98 -25.60
C ALA A 63 4.84 4.62 -25.05
N SER A 64 5.21 5.21 -23.90
CA SER A 64 6.45 4.92 -23.20
C SER A 64 6.20 3.91 -22.09
N GLY A 65 7.11 2.98 -21.89
CA GLY A 65 7.08 2.00 -20.82
C GLY A 65 8.47 1.64 -20.35
N HIS A 66 8.60 1.35 -19.07
CA HIS A 66 9.87 0.86 -18.53
C HIS A 66 9.91 -0.67 -18.57
N ASP A 67 11.11 -1.24 -18.68
CA ASP A 67 11.27 -2.68 -18.49
C ASP A 67 11.15 -3.04 -17.01
N THR A 68 10.03 -3.63 -16.64
CA THR A 68 9.72 -4.05 -15.28
C THR A 68 9.82 -5.55 -15.05
N ARG A 69 10.28 -6.34 -16.05
CA ARG A 69 10.39 -7.81 -15.97
C ARG A 69 11.38 -8.28 -14.90
N ALA A 70 12.29 -7.38 -14.49
CA ALA A 70 13.20 -7.65 -13.39
C ALA A 70 12.48 -7.75 -12.03
N PHE A 71 11.29 -7.18 -11.87
CA PHE A 71 10.58 -7.17 -10.60
C PHE A 71 9.63 -8.37 -10.49
N LEU A 72 9.64 -9.01 -9.32
CA LEU A 72 8.65 -10.02 -8.94
C LEU A 72 7.42 -9.33 -8.36
N THR A 73 6.24 -9.90 -8.59
CA THR A 73 5.04 -9.60 -7.80
C THR A 73 4.94 -10.54 -6.60
N LEU A 74 4.16 -10.16 -5.59
CA LEU A 74 3.93 -10.99 -4.41
C LEU A 74 3.38 -12.38 -4.78
N GLU A 75 2.43 -12.42 -5.70
CA GLU A 75 1.80 -13.67 -6.14
C GLU A 75 2.77 -14.58 -6.89
N GLU A 76 3.50 -14.05 -7.88
CA GLU A 76 4.52 -14.79 -8.62
C GLU A 76 5.55 -15.40 -7.67
N ALA A 77 6.08 -14.57 -6.77
CA ALA A 77 7.16 -14.96 -5.88
C ALA A 77 6.75 -15.97 -4.79
N LEU A 78 5.52 -15.87 -4.26
CA LEU A 78 4.99 -16.86 -3.31
C LEU A 78 4.66 -18.18 -4.01
N SER A 79 4.05 -18.11 -5.20
CA SER A 79 3.66 -19.32 -5.96
C SER A 79 4.87 -20.10 -6.46
N SER A 80 5.95 -19.42 -6.84
CA SER A 80 7.22 -20.05 -7.24
C SER A 80 8.08 -20.52 -6.06
N GLY A 81 7.76 -20.09 -4.83
CA GLY A 81 8.56 -20.36 -3.64
C GLY A 81 9.86 -19.53 -3.58
N GLU A 82 9.99 -18.51 -4.42
CA GLU A 82 11.15 -17.61 -4.43
C GLU A 82 11.18 -16.70 -3.21
N ILE A 83 10.03 -16.47 -2.57
CA ILE A 83 9.94 -15.78 -1.29
C ILE A 83 9.26 -16.62 -0.24
N ILE A 84 9.55 -16.30 1.02
CA ILE A 84 8.88 -16.88 2.17
C ILE A 84 8.37 -15.76 3.05
N VAL A 85 7.09 -15.84 3.42
CA VAL A 85 6.47 -14.96 4.43
C VAL A 85 6.06 -15.80 5.63
N ARG A 86 6.45 -15.38 6.83
CA ARG A 86 6.22 -16.11 8.08
C ARG A 86 5.84 -15.19 9.23
N GLU A 87 5.22 -15.78 10.25
CA GLU A 87 5.05 -15.11 11.54
C GLU A 87 6.43 -14.76 12.15
N GLN A 88 6.52 -13.58 12.74
CA GLN A 88 7.71 -13.18 13.50
C GLN A 88 7.92 -14.12 14.71
N GLY A 89 9.16 -14.55 14.94
CA GLY A 89 9.49 -15.50 16.02
C GLY A 89 9.27 -16.97 15.67
N ALA A 90 8.67 -17.31 14.52
CA ALA A 90 8.57 -18.69 14.06
C ALA A 90 9.93 -19.32 13.71
N GLU A 91 10.96 -18.52 13.57
CA GLU A 91 12.33 -18.99 13.26
C GLU A 91 13.04 -19.70 14.42
N THR A 92 12.57 -19.49 15.65
CA THR A 92 13.16 -20.12 16.85
C THR A 92 12.87 -21.62 16.97
N ILE A 93 12.04 -22.19 16.10
CA ILE A 93 11.64 -23.61 16.16
C ILE A 93 12.43 -24.50 15.20
N VAL A 94 13.37 -23.98 14.42
CA VAL A 94 14.33 -24.84 13.73
C VAL A 94 15.26 -25.42 14.79
N ARG A 95 14.93 -26.63 15.25
CA ARG A 95 15.78 -27.43 16.15
C ARG A 95 17.17 -27.54 15.55
N ASN A 96 18.06 -26.67 16.02
CA ASN A 96 19.45 -26.75 15.67
C ASN A 96 20.04 -28.04 16.26
N ARG A 97 20.25 -29.06 15.43
CA ARG A 97 20.98 -30.28 15.79
C ARG A 97 22.46 -30.00 16.00
N ASP A 98 22.93 -28.82 15.58
CA ASP A 98 24.31 -28.40 15.76
C ASP A 98 24.44 -27.40 16.91
N ARG A 99 24.89 -27.88 18.06
CA ARG A 99 25.10 -27.11 19.29
C ARG A 99 26.17 -26.01 19.22
N ASN A 100 26.81 -25.80 18.06
CA ASN A 100 27.98 -24.90 17.93
C ASN A 100 27.81 -23.76 16.92
N ARG A 101 26.60 -23.47 16.40
CA ARG A 101 26.37 -22.26 15.63
C ARG A 101 25.68 -21.19 16.48
N PRO A 102 26.17 -19.93 16.46
CA PRO A 102 25.47 -18.84 17.12
C PRO A 102 24.06 -18.72 16.54
N VAL A 103 23.07 -18.83 17.42
CA VAL A 103 21.67 -18.58 17.05
C VAL A 103 21.58 -17.10 16.68
N PRO A 104 21.11 -16.73 15.49
CA PRO A 104 20.84 -15.33 15.18
C PRO A 104 19.92 -14.77 16.27
N ARG A 105 20.28 -13.64 16.86
CA ARG A 105 19.44 -12.94 17.84
C ARG A 105 18.10 -12.69 17.17
N GLY A 106 17.04 -13.29 17.72
CA GLY A 106 15.70 -13.19 17.15
C GLY A 106 15.29 -11.73 16.96
N TYR A 107 14.70 -11.42 15.84
CA TYR A 107 14.06 -10.14 15.60
C TYR A 107 12.90 -9.99 16.60
N GLY A 108 13.09 -9.20 17.64
CA GLY A 108 12.07 -8.72 18.57
C GLY A 108 11.09 -9.74 19.16
N ALA A 109 10.26 -9.29 20.09
CA ALA A 109 9.10 -10.05 20.57
C ALA A 109 8.09 -10.23 19.43
N PRO A 110 7.33 -11.36 19.37
CA PRO A 110 6.28 -11.55 18.38
C PRO A 110 5.31 -10.35 18.35
N SER A 111 5.18 -9.72 17.20
CA SER A 111 4.25 -8.62 16.97
C SER A 111 3.14 -9.08 16.02
N VAL A 112 1.89 -8.79 16.36
CA VAL A 112 0.75 -9.13 15.49
C VAL A 112 0.73 -8.33 14.18
N ASN A 113 1.42 -7.20 14.15
CA ASN A 113 1.47 -6.29 13.00
C ASN A 113 2.76 -6.40 12.19
N GLN A 114 3.60 -7.41 12.47
CA GLN A 114 4.82 -7.66 11.73
C GLN A 114 4.97 -9.13 11.36
N LEU A 115 5.29 -9.35 10.11
CA LEU A 115 5.72 -10.64 9.58
C LEU A 115 7.22 -10.57 9.24
N VAL A 116 7.78 -11.69 8.87
CA VAL A 116 9.14 -11.77 8.33
C VAL A 116 9.06 -12.24 6.90
N LEU A 117 9.67 -11.48 5.99
CA LEU A 117 9.79 -11.79 4.58
C LEU A 117 11.25 -12.11 4.24
N ILE A 118 11.46 -13.18 3.49
CA ILE A 118 12.77 -13.62 2.98
C ILE A 118 12.67 -13.71 1.46
N ASN A 119 13.38 -12.83 0.75
CA ASN A 119 13.51 -12.90 -0.69
C ASN A 119 14.72 -13.76 -1.06
N ARG A 120 14.49 -14.98 -1.51
CA ARG A 120 15.52 -15.94 -1.94
C ARG A 120 15.85 -15.86 -3.41
N SER A 121 15.09 -15.05 -4.15
CA SER A 121 15.28 -14.89 -5.58
C SER A 121 16.50 -14.04 -5.91
N LYS A 122 16.78 -13.91 -7.20
CA LYS A 122 17.77 -12.96 -7.75
C LYS A 122 17.11 -11.66 -8.22
N ARG A 123 15.80 -11.53 -8.05
CA ARG A 123 15.00 -10.40 -8.50
C ARG A 123 14.45 -9.60 -7.33
N PRO A 124 14.37 -8.26 -7.42
CA PRO A 124 13.67 -7.48 -6.42
C PRO A 124 12.17 -7.81 -6.44
N LEU A 125 11.57 -7.86 -5.27
CA LEU A 125 10.14 -8.06 -5.07
C LEU A 125 9.44 -6.73 -4.88
N MET A 126 8.40 -6.47 -5.65
CA MET A 126 7.49 -5.35 -5.46
C MET A 126 6.29 -5.79 -4.63
N LEU A 127 5.98 -5.03 -3.61
CA LEU A 127 4.80 -5.20 -2.76
C LEU A 127 3.91 -3.98 -2.89
N LEU A 128 2.60 -4.19 -2.97
CA LEU A 128 1.60 -3.12 -2.92
C LEU A 128 0.81 -3.13 -1.62
N ALA A 129 0.53 -1.94 -1.11
CA ALA A 129 -0.39 -1.77 0.00
C ALA A 129 -1.75 -2.41 -0.31
N GLY A 130 -2.26 -3.17 0.67
CA GLY A 130 -3.53 -3.88 0.52
C GLY A 130 -3.46 -5.26 -0.13
N GLU A 131 -2.30 -5.73 -0.62
CA GLU A 131 -2.16 -7.12 -1.06
C GLU A 131 -2.33 -8.07 0.12
N LEU A 132 -3.10 -9.14 -0.08
CA LEU A 132 -3.46 -10.11 0.94
C LEU A 132 -2.50 -11.30 0.93
N VAL A 133 -1.99 -11.65 2.11
CA VAL A 133 -1.34 -12.95 2.38
C VAL A 133 -2.22 -13.75 3.32
N SER A 134 -2.51 -14.98 2.93
CA SER A 134 -3.41 -15.88 3.67
C SER A 134 -2.63 -16.98 4.37
N GLY A 135 -2.97 -17.26 5.61
CA GLY A 135 -2.31 -18.28 6.41
C GLY A 135 -1.85 -17.78 7.76
N GLY A 136 -0.73 -18.32 8.23
CA GLY A 136 -0.19 -17.96 9.53
C GLY A 136 -1.21 -18.09 10.66
N LYS A 137 -1.14 -17.22 11.64
CA LYS A 137 -2.13 -17.13 12.72
C LYS A 137 -3.44 -16.50 12.25
N GLN A 138 -3.35 -15.54 11.34
CA GLN A 138 -4.48 -14.79 10.77
C GLN A 138 -4.07 -14.26 9.41
N ASP A 139 -5.02 -14.00 8.51
CA ASP A 139 -4.77 -13.33 7.25
C ASP A 139 -4.30 -11.89 7.48
N ARG A 140 -3.39 -11.43 6.62
CA ARG A 140 -2.75 -10.10 6.71
C ARG A 140 -2.79 -9.40 5.37
N ILE A 141 -2.80 -8.05 5.42
CA ILE A 141 -2.54 -7.20 4.26
C ILE A 141 -1.23 -6.44 4.43
N ILE A 142 -0.56 -6.24 3.30
CA ILE A 142 0.65 -5.41 3.22
C ILE A 142 0.28 -3.97 3.57
N ALA A 143 1.05 -3.35 4.45
CA ALA A 143 0.76 -2.00 4.94
C ALA A 143 1.13 -0.90 3.94
N LYS A 144 2.26 -1.05 3.23
CA LYS A 144 2.81 -0.03 2.33
C LYS A 144 3.39 -0.65 1.06
N ASP A 145 3.38 0.16 -0.01
CA ASP A 145 4.18 -0.15 -1.20
C ASP A 145 5.67 -0.19 -0.82
N ARG A 146 6.35 -1.25 -1.23
CA ARG A 146 7.75 -1.48 -0.87
C ARG A 146 8.47 -2.32 -1.91
N ILE A 147 9.80 -2.13 -2.03
CA ILE A 147 10.67 -3.05 -2.76
C ILE A 147 11.54 -3.81 -1.77
N VAL A 148 11.55 -5.13 -1.89
CA VAL A 148 12.45 -6.01 -1.14
C VAL A 148 13.56 -6.47 -2.07
N PRO A 149 14.83 -6.11 -1.79
CA PRO A 149 15.95 -6.46 -2.66
C PRO A 149 16.15 -7.97 -2.75
N PRO A 150 16.83 -8.45 -3.82
CA PRO A 150 17.17 -9.87 -3.99
C PRO A 150 18.17 -10.32 -2.94
N GLY A 151 18.09 -11.58 -2.52
CA GLY A 151 19.01 -12.19 -1.57
C GLY A 151 19.02 -11.53 -0.20
N ALA A 152 17.97 -10.79 0.13
CA ALA A 152 17.85 -10.11 1.41
C ALA A 152 17.84 -11.10 2.57
N GLU A 153 18.47 -10.70 3.67
CA GLU A 153 18.26 -11.35 4.95
C GLU A 153 16.78 -11.20 5.36
N PRO A 154 16.31 -12.00 6.33
CA PRO A 154 14.95 -11.86 6.82
C PRO A 154 14.64 -10.41 7.19
N LEU A 155 13.66 -9.81 6.50
CA LEU A 155 13.25 -8.43 6.71
C LEU A 155 11.90 -8.37 7.44
N PRO A 156 11.73 -7.45 8.40
CA PRO A 156 10.42 -7.17 8.96
C PRO A 156 9.51 -6.59 7.89
N LEU A 157 8.29 -7.10 7.83
CA LEU A 157 7.24 -6.68 6.93
C LEU A 157 6.06 -6.17 7.74
N ASP A 158 5.78 -4.89 7.62
CA ASP A 158 4.65 -4.25 8.28
C ASP A 158 3.34 -4.66 7.59
N VAL A 159 2.40 -5.11 8.38
CA VAL A 159 1.13 -5.67 7.93
C VAL A 159 -0.01 -5.28 8.86
N PHE A 160 -1.24 -5.39 8.36
CA PHE A 160 -2.45 -5.28 9.19
C PHE A 160 -3.23 -6.58 9.18
N CYS A 161 -3.81 -6.92 10.33
CA CYS A 161 -4.71 -8.05 10.45
C CYS A 161 -6.05 -7.75 9.77
N VAL A 162 -6.53 -8.67 8.94
CA VAL A 162 -7.83 -8.56 8.25
C VAL A 162 -8.72 -9.77 8.52
N GLU A 163 -8.41 -10.52 9.56
CA GLU A 163 -9.19 -11.65 10.02
C GLU A 163 -9.41 -11.57 11.52
N HIS A 164 -10.66 -11.67 11.94
CA HIS A 164 -11.02 -11.68 13.35
C HIS A 164 -11.45 -13.11 13.78
N GLY A 165 -11.02 -13.52 14.96
CA GLY A 165 -11.52 -14.75 15.60
C GLY A 165 -10.76 -16.05 15.26
N ARG A 166 -9.86 -16.08 14.24
CA ARG A 166 -8.96 -17.23 14.03
C ARG A 166 -7.60 -16.97 14.67
N TRP A 167 -7.15 -17.94 15.43
CA TRP A 167 -5.80 -17.98 15.98
C TRP A 167 -5.23 -19.38 15.80
N SER A 168 -4.71 -19.65 14.60
CA SER A 168 -4.16 -20.97 14.27
C SER A 168 -2.66 -21.06 14.62
N ASN A 169 -2.15 -22.29 14.66
CA ASN A 169 -0.72 -22.55 14.84
C ASN A 169 0.09 -22.47 13.54
N GLY A 170 -0.50 -21.99 12.45
CA GLY A 170 0.18 -21.79 11.18
C GLY A 170 1.32 -20.78 11.31
N ALA A 171 2.42 -21.04 10.60
CA ALA A 171 3.60 -20.17 10.63
C ALA A 171 3.92 -19.55 9.26
N GLN A 172 3.37 -20.08 8.17
CA GLN A 172 3.65 -19.67 6.80
C GLN A 172 2.42 -19.07 6.13
N PHE A 173 2.67 -18.20 5.17
CA PHE A 173 1.66 -17.53 4.36
C PHE A 173 1.79 -17.93 2.89
N SER A 174 0.67 -17.91 2.20
CA SER A 174 0.54 -18.09 0.76
C SER A 174 -0.09 -16.85 0.12
N ALA A 175 0.08 -16.72 -1.20
CA ALA A 175 -0.60 -15.68 -1.96
C ALA A 175 -2.11 -15.95 -1.96
N ALA A 176 -2.89 -14.89 -1.78
CA ALA A 176 -4.35 -14.96 -1.87
C ALA A 176 -4.88 -14.46 -3.22
N ASN A 177 -4.00 -13.96 -4.10
CA ASN A 177 -4.36 -13.31 -5.36
C ASN A 177 -5.46 -12.24 -5.20
N THR A 178 -5.36 -11.48 -4.13
CA THR A 178 -6.37 -10.52 -3.71
C THR A 178 -5.70 -9.23 -3.25
N ILE A 179 -6.31 -8.11 -3.62
CA ILE A 179 -6.08 -6.80 -3.02
C ILE A 179 -7.38 -6.40 -2.33
N VAL A 180 -7.29 -5.85 -1.14
CA VAL A 180 -8.47 -5.34 -0.43
C VAL A 180 -9.08 -4.15 -1.18
N HIS A 181 -10.39 -3.93 -1.03
CA HIS A 181 -11.09 -2.84 -1.71
C HIS A 181 -10.60 -1.46 -1.22
N PRO A 182 -10.80 -0.40 -2.04
CA PRO A 182 -10.25 0.93 -1.80
C PRO A 182 -10.40 1.47 -0.39
N SER A 183 -11.57 1.35 0.23
CA SER A 183 -11.79 1.86 1.58
C SER A 183 -10.91 1.19 2.64
N VAL A 184 -10.66 -0.12 2.54
CA VAL A 184 -9.73 -0.83 3.45
C VAL A 184 -8.29 -0.51 3.09
N ARG A 185 -7.98 -0.41 1.78
CA ARG A 185 -6.64 -0.10 1.29
C ARG A 185 -6.19 1.29 1.73
N GLU A 186 -7.09 2.28 1.77
CA GLU A 186 -6.82 3.62 2.30
C GLU A 186 -6.38 3.57 3.77
N GLN A 187 -7.09 2.80 4.61
CA GLN A 187 -6.73 2.68 6.04
C GLN A 187 -5.34 2.09 6.23
N ALA A 188 -4.95 1.14 5.39
CA ALA A 188 -3.61 0.54 5.42
C ALA A 188 -2.56 1.51 4.86
N ALA A 189 -2.76 2.05 3.67
CA ALA A 189 -1.76 2.80 2.92
C ALA A 189 -1.50 4.20 3.49
N VAL A 190 -2.54 4.88 4.00
CA VAL A 190 -2.46 6.29 4.40
C VAL A 190 -2.58 6.44 5.91
N LYS A 191 -3.66 5.93 6.52
CA LYS A 191 -3.90 6.13 7.96
C LYS A 191 -3.03 5.24 8.84
N GLN A 192 -2.61 4.09 8.34
CA GLN A 192 -1.71 3.13 9.00
C GLN A 192 -2.14 2.76 10.42
N ASN A 193 -3.44 2.57 10.59
CA ASN A 193 -4.06 2.28 11.88
C ASN A 193 -4.80 0.95 11.84
N GLN A 194 -4.41 0.01 12.72
CA GLN A 194 -5.02 -1.32 12.78
C GLN A 194 -6.51 -1.28 13.15
N SER A 195 -6.92 -0.35 14.02
CA SER A 195 -8.31 -0.23 14.44
C SER A 195 -9.20 0.23 13.29
N ASP A 196 -8.70 1.16 12.46
CA ASP A 196 -9.43 1.67 11.30
C ASP A 196 -9.50 0.60 10.19
N VAL A 197 -8.44 -0.18 10.00
CA VAL A 197 -8.46 -1.36 9.11
C VAL A 197 -9.55 -2.33 9.56
N TRP A 198 -9.61 -2.68 10.84
CA TRP A 198 -10.65 -3.57 11.36
C TRP A 198 -12.05 -2.99 11.23
N ALA A 199 -12.23 -1.72 11.53
CA ALA A 199 -13.52 -1.05 11.36
C ALA A 199 -13.98 -1.13 9.91
N SER A 200 -13.11 -0.84 8.94
CA SER A 200 -13.41 -0.90 7.51
C SER A 200 -13.69 -2.33 7.02
N VAL A 201 -12.93 -3.32 7.49
CA VAL A 201 -13.19 -4.75 7.18
C VAL A 201 -14.54 -5.20 7.76
N THR A 202 -14.86 -4.79 8.98
CA THR A 202 -16.10 -5.18 9.66
C THR A 202 -17.31 -4.43 9.11
N ALA A 203 -17.17 -3.15 8.76
CA ALA A 203 -18.24 -2.37 8.15
C ALA A 203 -18.58 -2.82 6.72
N GLY A 204 -17.75 -3.71 6.12
CA GLY A 204 -17.96 -4.17 4.73
C GLY A 204 -17.86 -3.06 3.72
N SER A 205 -17.35 -1.91 4.09
CA SER A 205 -17.04 -0.81 3.26
C SER A 205 -17.42 0.55 3.68
N VAL A 206 -17.13 1.34 2.88
CA VAL A 206 -17.60 2.60 2.35
C VAL A 206 -18.22 3.49 3.40
N ALA A 207 -17.45 4.49 3.75
CA ALA A 207 -17.97 5.71 4.31
C ALA A 207 -19.14 6.19 3.43
N THR A 208 -20.36 5.97 3.89
CA THR A 208 -21.56 6.57 3.32
C THR A 208 -21.65 8.06 3.69
N GLU A 209 -20.53 8.68 4.01
CA GLU A 209 -20.51 10.05 4.46
C GLU A 209 -20.74 11.01 3.30
N SER A 210 -21.82 11.73 3.45
CA SER A 210 -22.16 12.95 2.72
C SER A 210 -22.16 12.82 1.19
N LEU A 211 -23.09 12.07 0.67
CA LEU A 211 -23.48 12.24 -0.73
C LEU A 211 -24.06 13.65 -0.90
N ALA A 212 -23.43 14.46 -1.73
CA ALA A 212 -23.90 15.80 -2.07
C ALA A 212 -25.29 15.77 -2.75
N ALA A 213 -25.70 14.59 -3.25
CA ALA A 213 -26.99 14.35 -3.88
C ALA A 213 -27.62 13.05 -3.35
N PRO A 214 -28.96 12.95 -3.30
CA PRO A 214 -29.64 11.72 -2.92
C PRO A 214 -29.31 10.59 -3.89
N PRO A 215 -29.05 9.36 -3.42
CA PRO A 215 -28.73 8.24 -4.29
C PRO A 215 -29.90 7.91 -5.22
N ALA A 216 -29.59 7.50 -6.45
CA ALA A 216 -30.57 7.06 -7.42
C ALA A 216 -31.12 5.67 -7.08
N ALA A 217 -30.32 4.84 -6.43
CA ALA A 217 -30.69 3.53 -5.92
C ALA A 217 -29.83 3.16 -4.72
N ALA A 218 -30.37 2.30 -3.85
CA ALA A 218 -29.62 1.71 -2.75
C ALA A 218 -28.42 0.90 -3.27
N PRO A 219 -27.40 0.64 -2.43
CA PRO A 219 -26.31 -0.28 -2.76
C PRO A 219 -26.87 -1.63 -3.19
N ARG A 220 -26.22 -2.26 -4.15
CA ARG A 220 -26.62 -3.60 -4.61
C ARG A 220 -26.43 -4.66 -3.52
N MET A 221 -25.43 -4.46 -2.67
CA MET A 221 -25.21 -5.23 -1.45
C MET A 221 -24.99 -4.26 -0.30
N SER A 222 -25.79 -4.38 0.75
CA SER A 222 -25.53 -3.61 1.96
C SER A 222 -24.26 -4.11 2.67
N ALA A 223 -23.60 -3.23 3.40
CA ALA A 223 -22.50 -3.60 4.27
C ALA A 223 -22.90 -4.75 5.23
N ASP A 224 -24.12 -4.69 5.77
CA ASP A 224 -24.65 -5.73 6.64
C ASP A 224 -24.81 -7.07 5.92
N ALA A 225 -25.24 -7.07 4.65
CA ALA A 225 -25.36 -8.29 3.85
C ALA A 225 -23.99 -8.90 3.56
N ILE A 226 -22.97 -8.10 3.27
CA ILE A 226 -21.58 -8.54 3.12
C ILE A 226 -21.07 -9.15 4.41
N ASN A 227 -21.26 -8.46 5.54
CA ASN A 227 -20.83 -8.93 6.84
C ASN A 227 -21.53 -10.22 7.26
N GLU A 228 -22.85 -10.31 7.02
CA GLU A 228 -23.62 -11.51 7.32
C GLU A 228 -23.17 -12.70 6.50
N ALA A 229 -22.95 -12.53 5.19
CA ALA A 229 -22.45 -13.58 4.33
C ALA A 229 -21.05 -14.05 4.76
N VAL A 230 -20.16 -13.13 5.10
CA VAL A 230 -18.83 -13.44 5.64
C VAL A 230 -18.92 -14.20 6.96
N ARG A 231 -19.85 -13.83 7.83
CA ARG A 231 -20.03 -14.47 9.14
C ARG A 231 -20.63 -15.87 9.05
N THR A 232 -21.57 -16.09 8.14
CA THR A 232 -22.33 -17.35 8.07
C THR A 232 -21.63 -18.46 7.28
N GLU A 233 -20.81 -18.14 6.28
CA GLU A 233 -20.23 -19.11 5.38
C GLU A 233 -18.98 -19.83 5.88
N ALA A 234 -18.36 -19.36 6.97
CA ALA A 234 -17.21 -20.07 7.53
C ALA A 234 -16.89 -19.67 8.98
N PRO A 235 -16.15 -20.51 9.72
CA PRO A 235 -15.85 -20.32 11.13
C PRO A 235 -14.92 -19.14 11.44
N THR A 236 -14.37 -18.49 10.44
CA THR A 236 -13.45 -17.34 10.59
C THR A 236 -13.97 -16.13 9.83
N GLN A 237 -13.67 -14.92 10.29
CA GLN A 237 -14.02 -13.66 9.63
C GLN A 237 -12.87 -13.17 8.75
N SER A 238 -12.34 -14.02 7.88
CA SER A 238 -11.28 -13.62 6.94
C SER A 238 -11.84 -12.73 5.84
N TYR A 239 -11.13 -11.65 5.52
CA TYR A 239 -11.45 -10.78 4.38
C TYR A 239 -11.56 -11.55 3.06
N ASN A 240 -10.73 -12.58 2.86
CA ASN A 240 -10.71 -13.39 1.64
C ASN A 240 -12.08 -14.06 1.35
N LYS A 241 -12.93 -14.21 2.34
CA LYS A 241 -14.28 -14.74 2.18
C LYS A 241 -15.20 -13.87 1.34
N ILE A 242 -14.97 -12.55 1.32
CA ILE A 242 -15.74 -11.64 0.47
C ILE A 242 -15.68 -12.13 -0.99
N TYR A 243 -14.51 -12.61 -1.44
CA TYR A 243 -14.32 -13.11 -2.80
C TYR A 243 -14.70 -14.57 -3.00
N ASN A 244 -14.71 -15.36 -1.94
CA ASN A 244 -14.96 -16.81 -1.97
C ASN A 244 -16.37 -17.19 -1.50
N SER A 245 -17.12 -16.26 -0.94
CA SER A 245 -18.51 -16.44 -0.55
C SER A 245 -19.39 -16.73 -1.78
N ARG A 246 -20.27 -17.72 -1.70
CA ARG A 246 -21.23 -18.00 -2.77
C ARG A 246 -22.20 -16.86 -3.00
N ALA A 247 -22.58 -16.16 -1.93
CA ALA A 247 -23.54 -15.06 -2.00
C ALA A 247 -22.93 -13.81 -2.63
N ILE A 248 -21.65 -13.51 -2.33
CA ILE A 248 -20.96 -12.30 -2.76
C ILE A 248 -20.12 -12.56 -4.00
N GLY A 249 -19.33 -13.64 -4.01
CA GLY A 249 -18.39 -13.96 -5.08
C GLY A 249 -19.05 -14.01 -6.46
N GLY A 250 -20.22 -14.62 -6.56
CA GLY A 250 -20.97 -14.66 -7.83
C GLY A 250 -21.39 -13.27 -8.33
N SER A 251 -21.75 -12.36 -7.43
CA SER A 251 -22.09 -10.98 -7.78
C SER A 251 -20.85 -10.20 -8.21
N VAL A 252 -19.73 -10.37 -7.50
CA VAL A 252 -18.43 -9.77 -7.86
C VAL A 252 -17.96 -10.31 -9.20
N ASP A 253 -18.00 -11.63 -9.43
CA ASP A 253 -17.56 -12.24 -10.68
C ASP A 253 -18.37 -11.74 -11.87
N SER A 254 -19.69 -11.69 -11.76
CA SER A 254 -20.57 -11.18 -12.84
C SER A 254 -20.29 -9.70 -13.13
N PHE A 255 -20.04 -8.90 -12.09
CA PHE A 255 -19.71 -7.49 -12.24
C PHE A 255 -18.35 -7.32 -12.95
N VAL A 256 -17.35 -8.06 -12.51
CA VAL A 256 -15.99 -8.06 -13.09
C VAL A 256 -16.02 -8.49 -14.56
N GLU A 257 -16.73 -9.57 -14.90
CA GLU A 257 -16.86 -10.07 -16.28
C GLU A 257 -17.40 -8.99 -17.21
N GLU A 258 -18.44 -8.26 -16.79
CA GLU A 258 -19.05 -7.22 -17.60
C GLU A 258 -18.10 -6.03 -17.81
N VAL A 259 -17.47 -5.54 -16.74
CA VAL A 259 -16.48 -4.45 -16.84
C VAL A 259 -15.30 -4.88 -17.69
N GLN A 260 -14.75 -6.09 -17.46
CA GLN A 260 -13.62 -6.64 -18.20
C GLN A 260 -13.92 -6.77 -19.71
N ARG A 261 -15.14 -7.20 -20.07
CA ARG A 261 -15.56 -7.32 -21.46
C ARG A 261 -15.56 -5.93 -22.15
N ARG A 262 -16.10 -4.93 -21.49
CA ARG A 262 -16.12 -3.54 -22.00
C ARG A 262 -14.71 -2.95 -22.08
N PHE A 263 -13.91 -3.16 -21.04
CA PHE A 263 -12.52 -2.70 -20.97
C PHE A 263 -11.68 -3.26 -22.12
N ARG A 264 -11.77 -4.57 -22.38
CA ARG A 264 -11.06 -5.21 -23.51
C ARG A 264 -11.49 -4.63 -24.85
N ARG A 265 -12.78 -4.36 -25.05
CA ARG A 265 -13.27 -3.73 -26.27
C ARG A 265 -12.68 -2.36 -26.49
N GLU A 266 -12.65 -1.54 -25.42
CA GLU A 266 -12.10 -0.19 -25.48
C GLU A 266 -10.59 -0.17 -25.75
N THR A 267 -9.87 -1.12 -25.19
CA THR A 267 -8.41 -1.20 -25.28
C THR A 267 -7.89 -2.05 -26.44
N SER A 268 -8.76 -2.71 -27.20
CA SER A 268 -8.35 -3.66 -28.27
C SER A 268 -7.71 -3.02 -29.50
N GLY A 269 -7.92 -1.73 -29.73
CA GLY A 269 -7.46 -0.98 -30.91
C GLY A 269 -6.14 -0.25 -30.72
N LEU A 270 -5.46 -0.40 -29.58
CA LEU A 270 -4.23 0.33 -29.26
C LEU A 270 -3.09 -0.07 -30.20
N LYS A 271 -2.45 0.95 -30.81
CA LYS A 271 -1.27 0.76 -31.68
C LYS A 271 -0.10 1.52 -31.07
N GLY A 272 0.91 0.80 -30.61
CA GLY A 272 2.12 1.39 -30.03
C GLY A 272 1.96 1.94 -28.61
N GLU A 273 0.75 1.92 -28.05
CA GLU A 273 0.47 2.27 -26.66
C GLU A 273 0.04 1.03 -25.87
N ARG A 274 0.25 1.06 -24.56
CA ARG A 274 -0.21 0.03 -23.62
C ARG A 274 -0.99 0.67 -22.50
N VAL A 275 -1.99 -0.04 -22.00
CA VAL A 275 -2.62 0.37 -20.74
C VAL A 275 -1.60 0.21 -19.63
N VAL A 276 -1.35 1.28 -18.89
CA VAL A 276 -0.41 1.32 -17.77
C VAL A 276 -1.12 1.55 -16.44
N GLY A 277 -2.43 1.82 -16.46
CA GLY A 277 -3.19 2.07 -15.25
C GLY A 277 -4.64 2.42 -15.52
N VAL A 278 -5.32 2.79 -14.44
CA VAL A 278 -6.73 3.20 -14.46
C VAL A 278 -6.99 4.33 -13.48
N VAL A 279 -7.99 5.17 -13.82
CA VAL A 279 -8.65 6.06 -12.86
C VAL A 279 -10.06 5.53 -12.62
N ILE A 280 -10.47 5.52 -11.36
CA ILE A 280 -11.72 4.93 -10.89
C ILE A 280 -12.62 6.01 -10.31
N ALA A 281 -13.86 6.01 -10.77
CA ALA A 281 -14.91 6.84 -10.19
C ALA A 281 -16.11 6.00 -9.78
N TYR A 282 -16.76 6.43 -8.71
CA TYR A 282 -18.02 5.88 -8.23
C TYR A 282 -19.10 6.97 -8.35
N GLY A 283 -20.04 6.76 -9.27
CA GLY A 283 -20.95 7.84 -9.66
C GLY A 283 -20.21 9.02 -10.27
N GLY A 284 -20.49 10.23 -9.79
CA GLY A 284 -19.83 11.47 -10.23
C GLY A 284 -18.48 11.75 -9.57
N GLU A 285 -18.02 10.91 -8.63
CA GLU A 285 -16.80 11.17 -7.85
C GLU A 285 -15.62 10.31 -8.32
N VAL A 286 -14.54 10.97 -8.76
CA VAL A 286 -13.24 10.32 -8.98
C VAL A 286 -12.60 10.08 -7.63
N ALA A 287 -12.34 8.80 -7.29
CA ALA A 287 -11.94 8.39 -5.97
C ALA A 287 -10.54 7.77 -5.91
N TRP A 288 -10.09 7.15 -7.02
CA TRP A 288 -8.92 6.29 -6.98
C TRP A 288 -8.18 6.21 -8.30
N SER A 289 -6.87 6.02 -8.29
CA SER A 289 -6.10 5.63 -9.48
C SER A 289 -4.91 4.75 -9.10
N ASP A 290 -4.63 3.73 -9.91
CA ASP A 290 -3.41 2.92 -9.82
C ASP A 290 -2.72 2.97 -11.19
N ILE A 291 -1.47 3.46 -11.23
CA ILE A 291 -0.69 3.59 -12.46
C ILE A 291 0.68 2.93 -12.25
N PHE A 292 1.11 2.16 -13.23
CA PHE A 292 2.33 1.36 -13.19
C PHE A 292 3.35 1.82 -14.22
N ALA A 293 4.60 1.48 -14.00
CA ALA A 293 5.71 1.82 -14.89
C ALA A 293 5.63 1.16 -16.27
N SER A 294 4.82 0.11 -16.41
CA SER A 294 4.65 -0.62 -17.68
C SER A 294 3.29 -1.29 -17.79
N GLY A 295 2.87 -1.58 -19.03
CA GLY A 295 1.67 -2.36 -19.29
C GLY A 295 1.79 -3.80 -18.79
N GLU A 296 2.99 -4.41 -18.85
CA GLU A 296 3.22 -5.76 -18.32
C GLU A 296 2.96 -5.83 -16.81
N LEU A 297 3.44 -4.83 -16.08
CA LEU A 297 3.23 -4.76 -14.63
C LEU A 297 1.75 -4.49 -14.30
N PHE A 298 1.09 -3.59 -15.04
CA PHE A 298 -0.35 -3.36 -14.90
C PHE A 298 -1.16 -4.64 -15.14
N ASP A 299 -0.85 -5.39 -16.19
CA ASP A 299 -1.56 -6.63 -16.55
C ASP A 299 -1.51 -7.67 -15.41
N GLN A 300 -0.39 -7.74 -14.66
CA GLN A 300 -0.24 -8.65 -13.51
C GLN A 300 -1.15 -8.25 -12.33
N TYR A 301 -1.44 -6.96 -12.17
CA TYR A 301 -2.27 -6.45 -11.08
C TYR A 301 -3.75 -6.27 -11.47
N TRP A 302 -4.05 -6.10 -12.76
CA TRP A 302 -5.36 -5.64 -13.22
C TRP A 302 -6.52 -6.49 -12.70
N ASN A 303 -6.44 -7.80 -12.78
CA ASN A 303 -7.56 -8.66 -12.38
C ASN A 303 -7.92 -8.50 -10.90
N LYS A 304 -6.92 -8.49 -10.01
CA LYS A 304 -7.15 -8.34 -8.57
C LYS A 304 -7.56 -6.91 -8.20
N LEU A 305 -7.07 -5.89 -8.91
CA LEU A 305 -7.51 -4.51 -8.75
C LEU A 305 -8.97 -4.34 -9.17
N LEU A 306 -9.35 -4.86 -10.35
CA LEU A 306 -10.74 -4.77 -10.81
C LEU A 306 -11.71 -5.46 -9.84
N ARG A 307 -11.35 -6.62 -9.29
CA ARG A 307 -12.15 -7.28 -8.25
C ARG A 307 -12.33 -6.41 -7.02
N SER A 308 -11.25 -5.74 -6.57
CA SER A 308 -11.30 -4.83 -5.43
C SER A 308 -12.22 -3.63 -5.69
N TYR A 309 -12.15 -3.04 -6.87
CA TYR A 309 -13.04 -1.94 -7.28
C TYR A 309 -14.50 -2.38 -7.41
N ALA A 310 -14.73 -3.61 -7.88
CA ALA A 310 -16.08 -4.18 -7.98
C ALA A 310 -16.72 -4.37 -6.60
N VAL A 311 -15.99 -4.87 -5.61
CA VAL A 311 -16.47 -4.98 -4.21
C VAL A 311 -16.89 -3.61 -3.68
N GLU A 312 -16.04 -2.61 -3.86
CA GLU A 312 -16.33 -1.24 -3.47
C GLU A 312 -17.58 -0.71 -4.17
N ALA A 313 -17.71 -0.92 -5.50
CA ALA A 313 -18.85 -0.46 -6.28
C ALA A 313 -20.17 -1.10 -5.84
N LEU A 314 -20.15 -2.41 -5.54
CA LEU A 314 -21.34 -3.13 -5.09
C LEU A 314 -21.84 -2.64 -3.72
N ALA A 315 -20.92 -2.18 -2.88
CA ALA A 315 -21.23 -1.68 -1.54
C ALA A 315 -21.64 -0.19 -1.53
N ARG A 316 -21.34 0.57 -2.61
CA ARG A 316 -21.71 1.98 -2.72
C ARG A 316 -23.11 2.17 -3.32
N PRO A 317 -23.86 3.18 -2.89
CA PRO A 317 -25.12 3.52 -3.53
C PRO A 317 -24.90 4.00 -4.97
N THR A 318 -25.84 3.71 -5.86
CA THR A 318 -25.77 4.16 -7.24
C THR A 318 -26.15 5.64 -7.33
N LEU A 319 -25.28 6.46 -7.91
CA LEU A 319 -25.53 7.87 -8.21
C LEU A 319 -25.89 8.05 -9.69
N ARG A 320 -26.70 9.07 -9.99
CA ARG A 320 -27.04 9.43 -11.40
C ARG A 320 -25.90 10.13 -12.11
N GLU A 321 -25.15 10.92 -11.36
CA GLU A 321 -24.01 11.65 -11.87
C GLU A 321 -22.88 10.70 -12.24
N LYS A 322 -22.13 11.09 -13.28
CA LYS A 322 -20.96 10.35 -13.75
C LYS A 322 -19.78 11.31 -13.82
N ALA A 323 -18.64 10.85 -13.41
CA ALA A 323 -17.41 11.60 -13.55
C ALA A 323 -17.04 11.75 -15.03
N SER A 324 -16.50 12.91 -15.38
CA SER A 324 -16.02 13.22 -16.72
C SER A 324 -14.56 12.82 -16.91
N SER A 325 -14.12 12.75 -18.17
CA SER A 325 -12.69 12.56 -18.48
C SER A 325 -11.84 13.76 -18.03
N GLU A 326 -12.44 14.95 -17.89
CA GLU A 326 -11.76 16.12 -17.36
C GLU A 326 -11.49 15.98 -15.86
N ASP A 327 -12.51 15.53 -15.09
CA ASP A 327 -12.32 15.23 -13.65
C ASP A 327 -11.23 14.17 -13.44
N ALA A 328 -11.20 13.16 -14.29
CA ALA A 328 -10.17 12.12 -14.24
C ALA A 328 -8.76 12.65 -14.58
N ARG A 329 -8.63 13.59 -15.54
CA ARG A 329 -7.33 14.24 -15.84
C ARG A 329 -6.87 15.11 -14.68
N GLU A 330 -7.77 15.92 -14.12
CA GLU A 330 -7.44 16.77 -12.97
C GLU A 330 -7.02 15.92 -11.76
N PHE A 331 -7.66 14.77 -11.57
CA PHE A 331 -7.29 13.84 -10.50
C PHE A 331 -5.88 13.23 -10.67
N LEU A 332 -5.40 13.11 -11.91
CA LEU A 332 -4.07 12.60 -12.21
C LEU A 332 -2.96 13.65 -12.11
N ARG A 333 -3.31 14.93 -11.97
CA ARG A 333 -2.27 15.96 -11.81
C ARG A 333 -1.37 15.63 -10.62
N ARG A 334 -0.11 16.01 -10.71
CA ARG A 334 0.79 15.92 -9.55
C ARG A 334 0.28 16.82 -8.43
N LEU A 335 0.12 16.26 -7.25
CA LEU A 335 -0.25 17.03 -6.07
C LEU A 335 0.91 17.94 -5.63
N ASN A 336 0.56 19.10 -5.09
CA ASN A 336 1.50 20.07 -4.55
C ASN A 336 1.13 20.38 -3.10
N GLY A 337 1.53 19.49 -2.19
CA GLY A 337 1.14 19.54 -0.80
C GLY A 337 2.25 19.13 0.15
N ARG A 338 1.86 18.62 1.32
CA ARG A 338 2.81 18.12 2.32
C ARG A 338 3.41 16.80 1.85
N GLU A 339 4.72 16.74 1.80
CA GLU A 339 5.47 15.54 1.42
C GLU A 339 5.98 14.77 2.65
N THR A 340 5.87 13.46 2.59
CA THR A 340 6.51 12.51 3.52
C THR A 340 7.29 11.50 2.69
N THR A 341 8.56 11.28 3.03
CA THR A 341 9.43 10.38 2.28
C THR A 341 10.03 9.33 3.20
N GLU A 342 10.01 8.08 2.75
CA GLU A 342 10.76 6.98 3.32
C GLU A 342 11.65 6.36 2.23
N SER A 343 12.86 5.95 2.57
CA SER A 343 13.76 5.36 1.58
C SER A 343 14.65 4.30 2.18
N GLU A 344 14.94 3.27 1.37
CA GLU A 344 16.04 2.35 1.59
C GLU A 344 17.13 2.68 0.57
N PRO A 345 18.30 3.18 1.02
CA PRO A 345 19.34 3.69 0.13
C PRO A 345 19.73 2.69 -0.95
N GLY A 346 19.72 3.13 -2.21
CA GLY A 346 20.06 2.27 -3.36
C GLY A 346 19.00 1.25 -3.75
N VAL A 347 17.87 1.15 -3.04
CA VAL A 347 16.79 0.19 -3.34
C VAL A 347 15.55 0.92 -3.81
N TYR A 348 14.92 1.70 -2.93
CA TYR A 348 13.68 2.39 -3.26
C TYR A 348 13.51 3.69 -2.49
N ARG A 349 12.59 4.52 -2.99
CA ARG A 349 11.99 5.65 -2.30
C ARG A 349 10.48 5.51 -2.35
N TRP A 350 9.86 5.66 -1.21
CA TRP A 350 8.41 5.82 -1.07
C TRP A 350 8.14 7.29 -0.75
N LEU A 351 7.23 7.90 -1.48
CA LEU A 351 6.85 9.32 -1.33
C LEU A 351 5.34 9.41 -1.21
N GLU A 352 4.86 10.09 -0.17
CA GLU A 352 3.46 10.51 -0.05
C GLU A 352 3.36 12.02 -0.15
N ILE A 353 2.42 12.51 -0.95
CA ILE A 353 2.05 13.93 -1.06
C ILE A 353 0.59 14.06 -0.68
N SER A 354 0.29 14.90 0.33
CA SER A 354 -1.07 15.15 0.79
C SER A 354 -1.50 16.57 0.47
N GLU A 355 -2.60 16.75 -0.27
CA GLU A 355 -3.18 18.04 -0.67
C GLU A 355 -4.71 18.00 -0.50
N GLY A 356 -5.25 18.79 0.44
CA GLY A 356 -6.69 18.79 0.72
C GLY A 356 -7.19 17.40 1.13
N SER A 357 -8.15 16.88 0.41
CA SER A 357 -8.68 15.51 0.59
C SER A 357 -7.94 14.45 -0.21
N LEU A 358 -6.91 14.81 -0.99
CA LEU A 358 -6.19 13.88 -1.85
C LEU A 358 -4.88 13.43 -1.19
N SER A 359 -4.50 12.18 -1.44
CA SER A 359 -3.14 11.67 -1.20
C SER A 359 -2.62 11.01 -2.48
N GLN A 360 -1.35 11.29 -2.79
CA GLN A 360 -0.59 10.66 -3.86
C GLN A 360 0.55 9.89 -3.25
N ILE A 361 0.70 8.62 -3.61
CA ILE A 361 1.80 7.76 -3.16
C ILE A 361 2.59 7.33 -4.38
N GLU A 362 3.91 7.45 -4.32
CA GLU A 362 4.82 6.98 -5.37
C GLU A 362 5.84 6.00 -4.78
N LEU A 363 6.02 4.87 -5.46
CA LEU A 363 7.08 3.91 -5.19
C LEU A 363 8.11 3.99 -6.32
N ASP A 364 9.26 4.57 -6.03
CA ASP A 364 10.38 4.66 -6.97
C ASP A 364 11.41 3.56 -6.70
N ALA A 365 11.73 2.76 -7.70
CA ALA A 365 12.96 1.98 -7.71
C ALA A 365 14.14 2.89 -8.03
N LEU A 366 15.25 2.78 -7.28
CA LEU A 366 16.40 3.67 -7.43
C LEU A 366 17.50 3.11 -8.34
N GLN A 367 17.49 1.81 -8.61
CA GLN A 367 18.49 1.13 -9.43
C GLN A 367 17.86 0.25 -10.51
N PRO A 368 18.53 0.08 -11.66
CA PRO A 368 19.78 0.76 -12.11
C PRO A 368 19.54 2.23 -12.50
N LYS A 369 18.31 2.63 -12.67
CA LYS A 369 17.82 3.98 -12.97
C LYS A 369 16.58 4.22 -12.15
N THR A 370 16.37 5.46 -11.68
CA THR A 370 15.15 5.82 -10.98
C THR A 370 13.93 5.66 -11.87
N ILE A 371 12.99 4.82 -11.43
CA ILE A 371 11.73 4.50 -12.12
C ILE A 371 10.62 4.53 -11.09
N THR A 372 9.56 5.29 -11.33
CA THR A 372 8.33 5.18 -10.54
C THR A 372 7.61 3.90 -10.96
N LEU A 373 7.69 2.85 -10.12
CA LEU A 373 7.06 1.56 -10.40
C LEU A 373 5.55 1.61 -10.25
N HIS A 374 5.08 2.37 -9.25
CA HIS A 374 3.67 2.51 -8.96
C HIS A 374 3.38 3.92 -8.46
N ARG A 375 2.28 4.50 -8.96
CA ARG A 375 1.71 5.74 -8.49
C ARG A 375 0.24 5.53 -8.17
N LEU A 376 -0.10 5.75 -6.93
CA LEU A 376 -1.46 5.72 -6.42
C LEU A 376 -1.91 7.15 -6.14
N VAL A 377 -3.08 7.53 -6.61
CA VAL A 377 -3.77 8.73 -6.13
C VAL A 377 -5.12 8.29 -5.56
N LEU A 378 -5.46 8.82 -4.41
CA LEU A 378 -6.72 8.49 -3.76
C LEU A 378 -7.35 9.72 -3.10
N ARG A 379 -8.69 9.72 -3.06
CA ARG A 379 -9.47 10.65 -2.25
C ARG A 379 -9.69 10.04 -0.87
N ARG A 380 -9.18 10.71 0.16
CA ARG A 380 -9.33 10.26 1.54
C ARG A 380 -10.77 10.38 2.00
N THR A 381 -11.25 9.35 2.66
CA THR A 381 -12.49 9.41 3.42
C THR A 381 -12.25 10.20 4.69
N SER A 382 -13.11 11.18 4.98
CA SER A 382 -13.05 12.05 6.16
C SER A 382 -13.35 11.30 7.46
#